data_fbda918c96b7bfbe6bc2f62d86dad280
#
_entry.id   fbda918c96b7bfbe6bc2f62d86dad280
#
_cell.length_a   1.000
_cell.length_b   1.000
_cell.length_c   1.000
_cell.angle_alpha   90.00
_cell.angle_beta   90.00
_cell.angle_gamma   90.00
#
_symmetry.space_group_name_H-M   'P 1'
#
loop_
_entity.id
_entity.type
_entity.pdbx_description
1 polymer ?
#
loop_
_entity_poly.entity_id
_entity_poly.type
_entity_poly.pdbx_seq_one_letter_code
_entity_poly.pdbx_strand_id
1 'polypeptide(L)'
;GREDITGAGILADDDIIDVLRTLVEIRNGKGSVDDIDHLGNRRVRSVGEMAENQFRVGLIRVERAVKERLSLAESEGLMPQDMINAKPVAAAIKEFFGSSQLSQFMDQNNPLSEVTHKRRVSALGPGGLTRERAGFEVRDVHPTHYGRVCPIETPEGPNIGLINSLAAYARTNEHGFL
;
A
#
# COMPACT_ATOMS: atom_id res chain seq x y z
N GLY A 1 2.78 21.13 -8.20
CA GLY A 1 4.05 20.68 -7.64
C GLY A 1 5.21 21.17 -8.49
N ARG A 2 6.40 21.22 -7.94
CA ARG A 2 7.61 21.56 -8.69
C ARG A 2 7.98 20.41 -9.62
N GLU A 3 8.26 20.72 -10.88
CA GLU A 3 8.74 19.72 -11.86
C GLU A 3 10.22 19.35 -11.62
N ASP A 4 10.99 20.22 -10.99
CA ASP A 4 12.41 19.99 -10.68
C ASP A 4 12.60 19.60 -9.21
N ILE A 5 12.57 18.29 -8.94
CA ILE A 5 12.99 17.75 -7.64
C ILE A 5 14.53 17.61 -7.66
N THR A 6 15.21 18.71 -7.44
CA THR A 6 16.67 18.72 -7.25
C THR A 6 16.95 18.68 -5.75
N GLY A 7 17.33 17.52 -5.22
CA GLY A 7 17.74 17.40 -3.82
C GLY A 7 17.45 16.02 -3.21
N ALA A 8 17.83 15.84 -1.95
CA ALA A 8 17.76 14.59 -1.20
C ALA A 8 16.32 14.20 -0.74
N GLY A 9 15.27 14.82 -1.25
CA GLY A 9 13.88 14.57 -0.82
C GLY A 9 13.58 15.05 0.61
N ILE A 10 14.34 16.03 1.11
CA ILE A 10 14.17 16.60 2.45
C ILE A 10 13.26 17.83 2.35
N LEU A 11 12.38 18.00 3.33
CA LEU A 11 11.52 19.17 3.44
C LEU A 11 12.35 20.46 3.52
N ALA A 12 12.09 21.41 2.61
CA ALA A 12 12.71 22.74 2.58
C ALA A 12 11.71 23.84 3.00
N ASP A 13 12.22 24.99 3.41
CA ASP A 13 11.38 26.13 3.79
C ASP A 13 10.48 26.59 2.65
N ASP A 14 10.98 26.51 1.43
CA ASP A 14 10.22 26.85 0.22
C ASP A 14 9.01 25.91 0.01
N ASP A 15 9.11 24.63 0.38
CA ASP A 15 7.99 23.69 0.27
C ASP A 15 6.85 24.10 1.20
N ILE A 16 7.20 24.58 2.41
CA ILE A 16 6.22 25.09 3.38
C ILE A 16 5.51 26.32 2.83
N ILE A 17 6.28 27.25 2.24
CA ILE A 17 5.73 28.48 1.63
C ILE A 17 4.81 28.12 0.46
N ASP A 18 5.18 27.18 -0.38
CA ASP A 18 4.37 26.77 -1.53
C ASP A 18 3.06 26.11 -1.10
N VAL A 19 3.09 25.27 -0.04
CA VAL A 19 1.88 24.69 0.55
C VAL A 19 0.95 25.79 1.08
N LEU A 20 1.49 26.75 1.84
CA LEU A 20 0.69 27.87 2.36
C LEU A 20 0.12 28.74 1.23
N ARG A 21 0.89 29.01 0.19
CA ARG A 21 0.43 29.75 -1.00
C ARG A 21 -0.75 29.02 -1.65
N THR A 22 -0.61 27.72 -1.89
CA THR A 22 -1.66 26.89 -2.49
C THR A 22 -2.93 26.89 -1.66
N LEU A 23 -2.82 26.76 -0.33
CA LEU A 23 -3.97 26.83 0.57
C LEU A 23 -4.69 28.19 0.52
N VAL A 24 -3.93 29.29 0.48
CA VAL A 24 -4.49 30.64 0.35
C VAL A 24 -5.17 30.84 -1.01
N GLU A 25 -4.59 30.31 -2.09
CA GLU A 25 -5.17 30.37 -3.42
C GLU A 25 -6.51 29.59 -3.49
N ILE A 26 -6.57 28.38 -2.95
CA ILE A 26 -7.80 27.59 -2.85
C ILE A 26 -8.85 28.34 -2.03
N ARG A 27 -8.48 28.92 -0.88
CA ARG A 27 -9.37 29.74 -0.05
C ARG A 27 -9.93 30.93 -0.82
N ASN A 28 -9.15 31.54 -1.70
CA ASN A 28 -9.55 32.69 -2.51
C ASN A 28 -10.29 32.28 -3.81
N GLY A 29 -10.64 31.01 -3.97
CA GLY A 29 -11.36 30.49 -5.13
C GLY A 29 -10.50 30.21 -6.36
N LYS A 30 -9.17 30.21 -6.20
CA LYS A 30 -8.23 29.82 -7.26
C LYS A 30 -7.80 28.37 -7.05
N GLY A 31 -8.30 27.46 -7.87
CA GLY A 31 -8.04 26.04 -7.76
C GLY A 31 -9.19 25.28 -7.09
N SER A 32 -9.06 23.99 -7.01
CA SER A 32 -10.04 23.08 -6.41
C SER A 32 -9.33 22.10 -5.48
N VAL A 33 -10.06 21.62 -4.49
CA VAL A 33 -9.59 20.51 -3.63
C VAL A 33 -9.68 19.21 -4.44
N ASP A 34 -8.66 18.36 -4.34
CA ASP A 34 -8.65 17.06 -4.99
C ASP A 34 -9.77 16.17 -4.44
N ASP A 35 -10.42 15.44 -5.34
CA ASP A 35 -11.39 14.43 -4.98
C ASP A 35 -10.66 13.18 -4.48
N ILE A 36 -10.80 12.88 -3.18
CA ILE A 36 -10.15 11.74 -2.51
C ILE A 36 -10.62 10.41 -3.09
N ASP A 37 -11.88 10.32 -3.54
CA ASP A 37 -12.47 9.08 -4.04
C ASP A 37 -12.21 8.83 -5.53
N HIS A 38 -11.63 9.81 -6.21
CA HIS A 38 -11.18 9.66 -7.59
C HIS A 38 -10.09 8.61 -7.69
N LEU A 39 -10.22 7.62 -8.59
CA LEU A 39 -9.24 6.53 -8.74
C LEU A 39 -7.84 7.00 -9.18
N GLY A 40 -7.72 8.21 -9.71
CA GLY A 40 -6.44 8.87 -9.96
C GLY A 40 -5.69 9.28 -8.68
N ASN A 41 -6.37 9.36 -7.54
CA ASN A 41 -5.82 9.70 -6.23
C ASN A 41 -5.77 8.49 -5.28
N ARG A 42 -6.31 7.34 -5.70
CA ARG A 42 -6.35 6.10 -4.92
C ARG A 42 -5.49 5.04 -5.59
N ARG A 43 -4.34 4.80 -5.01
CA ARG A 43 -3.37 3.85 -5.53
C ARG A 43 -3.69 2.42 -5.06
N VAL A 44 -3.52 1.46 -5.95
CA VAL A 44 -3.63 0.04 -5.64
C VAL A 44 -2.25 -0.54 -5.34
N ARG A 45 -2.12 -1.21 -4.20
CA ARG A 45 -0.90 -1.93 -3.84
C ARG A 45 -1.08 -3.42 -4.12
N SER A 46 -0.22 -3.97 -4.97
CA SER A 46 -0.20 -5.39 -5.27
C SER A 46 0.47 -6.21 -4.16
N VAL A 47 0.30 -7.53 -4.22
CA VAL A 47 0.96 -8.45 -3.28
C VAL A 47 2.48 -8.31 -3.32
N GLY A 48 3.07 -8.07 -4.48
CA GLY A 48 4.51 -7.88 -4.63
C GLY A 48 5.05 -6.72 -3.80
N GLU A 49 4.39 -5.57 -3.85
CA GLU A 49 4.76 -4.41 -3.03
C GLU A 49 4.58 -4.66 -1.54
N MET A 50 3.50 -5.32 -1.14
CA MET A 50 3.26 -5.66 0.27
C MET A 50 4.31 -6.65 0.79
N ALA A 51 4.68 -7.65 -0.01
CA ALA A 51 5.72 -8.60 0.33
C ALA A 51 7.11 -7.93 0.40
N GLU A 52 7.42 -7.01 -0.51
CA GLU A 52 8.65 -6.22 -0.47
C GLU A 52 8.74 -5.42 0.83
N ASN A 53 7.67 -4.78 1.26
CA ASN A 53 7.65 -4.02 2.50
C ASN A 53 7.94 -4.92 3.72
N GLN A 54 7.42 -6.14 3.75
CA GLN A 54 7.71 -7.09 4.83
C GLN A 54 9.14 -7.62 4.77
N PHE A 55 9.65 -7.87 3.57
CA PHE A 55 11.05 -8.23 3.38
C PHE A 55 11.99 -7.12 3.90
N ARG A 56 11.67 -5.85 3.59
CA ARG A 56 12.41 -4.69 4.09
C ARG A 56 12.40 -4.61 5.62
N VAL A 57 11.26 -4.85 6.27
CA VAL A 57 11.17 -4.94 7.74
C VAL A 57 12.08 -6.03 8.29
N GLY A 58 12.08 -7.20 7.64
CA GLY A 58 12.98 -8.30 7.99
C GLY A 58 14.46 -7.93 7.87
N LEU A 59 14.85 -7.22 6.80
CA LEU A 59 16.22 -6.74 6.61
C LEU A 59 16.66 -5.72 7.66
N ILE A 60 15.77 -4.80 8.07
CA ILE A 60 16.05 -3.83 9.14
C ILE A 60 16.33 -4.56 10.46
N ARG A 61 15.60 -5.64 10.75
CA ARG A 61 15.86 -6.47 11.94
C ARG A 61 17.21 -7.17 11.86
N VAL A 62 17.59 -7.68 10.68
CA VAL A 62 18.93 -8.28 10.45
C VAL A 62 20.02 -7.23 10.61
N GLU A 63 19.87 -6.06 10.00
CA GLU A 63 20.82 -4.95 10.10
C GLU A 63 21.08 -4.57 11.57
N ARG A 64 19.99 -4.42 12.35
CA ARG A 64 20.10 -4.12 13.80
C ARG A 64 20.88 -5.20 14.53
N ALA A 65 20.56 -6.47 14.31
CA ALA A 65 21.25 -7.59 14.96
C ALA A 65 22.75 -7.67 14.57
N VAL A 66 23.08 -7.38 13.30
CA VAL A 66 24.48 -7.32 12.86
C VAL A 66 25.22 -6.17 13.52
N LYS A 67 24.61 -4.98 13.60
CA LYS A 67 25.20 -3.83 14.32
C LYS A 67 25.48 -4.13 15.79
N GLU A 68 24.54 -4.77 16.48
CA GLU A 68 24.70 -5.20 17.87
C GLU A 68 25.87 -6.19 18.01
N ARG A 69 25.93 -7.19 17.14
CA ARG A 69 27.03 -8.16 17.16
C ARG A 69 28.39 -7.53 16.89
N LEU A 70 28.48 -6.61 15.93
CA LEU A 70 29.71 -5.88 15.62
C LEU A 70 30.18 -5.03 16.82
N SER A 71 29.25 -4.45 17.59
CA SER A 71 29.59 -3.64 18.75
C SER A 71 30.07 -4.46 19.95
N LEU A 72 29.65 -5.74 20.04
CA LEU A 72 29.99 -6.64 21.13
C LEU A 72 31.14 -7.59 20.81
N ALA A 73 31.48 -7.78 19.54
CA ALA A 73 32.49 -8.72 19.10
C ALA A 73 33.89 -8.11 19.18
N GLU A 74 34.82 -8.80 19.83
CA GLU A 74 36.25 -8.67 19.52
C GLU A 74 36.43 -9.14 18.08
N SER A 75 36.74 -8.22 17.17
CA SER A 75 36.60 -8.36 15.71
C SER A 75 37.64 -9.27 15.05
N GLU A 76 38.42 -10.04 15.79
CA GLU A 76 39.40 -10.94 15.23
C GLU A 76 38.79 -12.30 14.88
N GLY A 77 38.67 -12.55 13.55
CA GLY A 77 38.29 -13.86 13.01
C GLY A 77 36.83 -14.11 12.66
N LEU A 78 35.94 -13.11 12.81
CA LEU A 78 34.54 -13.25 12.41
C LEU A 78 34.38 -13.05 10.88
N MET A 79 33.76 -14.04 10.25
CA MET A 79 33.36 -13.94 8.84
C MET A 79 31.97 -13.29 8.72
N PRO A 80 31.66 -12.56 7.64
CA PRO A 80 30.33 -11.95 7.43
C PRO A 80 29.17 -12.94 7.54
N GLN A 81 29.37 -14.18 7.14
CA GLN A 81 28.36 -15.26 7.21
C GLN A 81 28.00 -15.62 8.65
N ASP A 82 28.90 -15.48 9.61
CA ASP A 82 28.67 -15.79 11.02
C ASP A 82 27.79 -14.73 11.70
N MET A 83 27.75 -13.53 11.13
CA MET A 83 27.00 -12.39 11.65
C MET A 83 25.58 -12.31 11.08
N ILE A 84 25.37 -12.83 9.88
CA ILE A 84 24.08 -12.72 9.17
C ILE A 84 23.17 -13.89 9.55
N ASN A 85 21.95 -13.56 10.02
CA ASN A 85 20.91 -14.53 10.31
C ASN A 85 19.69 -14.25 9.43
N ALA A 86 19.29 -15.21 8.61
CA ALA A 86 18.13 -15.09 7.72
C ALA A 86 16.77 -15.30 8.43
N LYS A 87 16.75 -15.79 9.67
CA LYS A 87 15.51 -16.08 10.40
C LYS A 87 14.56 -14.89 10.55
N PRO A 88 15.01 -13.66 10.83
CA PRO A 88 14.12 -12.50 10.94
C PRO A 88 13.39 -12.17 9.63
N VAL A 89 14.04 -12.36 8.48
CA VAL A 89 13.42 -12.17 7.16
C VAL A 89 12.38 -13.26 6.91
N ALA A 90 12.76 -14.52 7.13
CA ALA A 90 11.83 -15.66 6.97
C ALA A 90 10.61 -15.52 7.89
N ALA A 91 10.81 -15.08 9.13
CA ALA A 91 9.72 -14.83 10.07
C ALA A 91 8.78 -13.72 9.61
N ALA A 92 9.32 -12.59 9.10
CA ALA A 92 8.50 -11.47 8.62
C ALA A 92 7.64 -11.88 7.41
N ILE A 93 8.20 -12.62 6.47
CA ILE A 93 7.47 -13.14 5.30
C ILE A 93 6.40 -14.16 5.73
N LYS A 94 6.75 -15.08 6.63
CA LYS A 94 5.80 -16.08 7.16
C LYS A 94 4.65 -15.41 7.91
N GLU A 95 4.93 -14.38 8.71
CA GLU A 95 3.93 -13.61 9.42
C GLU A 95 2.97 -12.92 8.45
N PHE A 96 3.49 -12.32 7.37
CA PHE A 96 2.66 -11.67 6.35
C PHE A 96 1.71 -12.66 5.68
N PHE A 97 2.21 -13.75 5.14
CA PHE A 97 1.36 -14.75 4.46
C PHE A 97 0.47 -15.55 5.39
N GLY A 98 0.83 -15.69 6.66
CA GLY A 98 0.06 -16.46 7.65
C GLY A 98 -0.95 -15.67 8.47
N SER A 99 -0.74 -14.37 8.65
CA SER A 99 -1.53 -13.56 9.61
C SER A 99 -2.08 -12.27 9.04
N SER A 100 -1.70 -11.87 7.81
CA SER A 100 -2.23 -10.66 7.21
C SER A 100 -3.71 -10.82 6.87
N GLN A 101 -4.50 -9.77 7.13
CA GLN A 101 -5.91 -9.70 6.73
C GLN A 101 -6.12 -9.86 5.22
N LEU A 102 -5.13 -9.48 4.41
CA LEU A 102 -5.17 -9.55 2.95
C LEU A 102 -4.72 -10.91 2.40
N SER A 103 -4.03 -11.72 3.21
CA SER A 103 -3.69 -13.09 2.88
C SER A 103 -4.81 -14.00 3.36
N GLN A 104 -5.57 -14.54 2.44
CA GLN A 104 -6.79 -15.31 2.70
C GLN A 104 -6.71 -16.68 2.04
N PHE A 105 -7.51 -17.64 2.54
CA PHE A 105 -7.74 -18.88 1.83
C PHE A 105 -8.37 -18.58 0.47
N MET A 106 -7.81 -19.20 -0.58
CA MET A 106 -8.33 -19.05 -1.93
C MET A 106 -9.70 -19.68 -2.06
N ASP A 107 -10.65 -18.97 -2.66
CA ASP A 107 -11.93 -19.51 -3.07
C ASP A 107 -11.70 -20.42 -4.27
N GLN A 108 -11.82 -21.73 -4.07
CA GLN A 108 -11.39 -22.78 -5.00
C GLN A 108 -12.54 -23.69 -5.44
N ASN A 109 -13.72 -23.15 -5.67
CA ASN A 109 -14.89 -23.92 -6.12
C ASN A 109 -14.77 -24.30 -7.60
N ASN A 110 -14.29 -23.40 -8.42
CA ASN A 110 -14.02 -23.59 -9.85
C ASN A 110 -12.90 -22.63 -10.31
N PRO A 111 -12.33 -22.80 -11.52
CA PRO A 111 -11.26 -21.93 -11.99
C PRO A 111 -11.62 -20.44 -12.04
N LEU A 112 -12.88 -20.09 -12.35
CA LEU A 112 -13.33 -18.71 -12.39
C LEU A 112 -13.37 -18.07 -11.00
N SER A 113 -13.79 -18.81 -9.97
CA SER A 113 -13.79 -18.30 -8.60
C SER A 113 -12.38 -17.98 -8.10
N GLU A 114 -11.39 -18.77 -8.49
CA GLU A 114 -9.98 -18.51 -8.19
C GLU A 114 -9.51 -17.20 -8.82
N VAL A 115 -9.79 -17.02 -10.12
CA VAL A 115 -9.41 -15.79 -10.83
C VAL A 115 -10.11 -14.55 -10.23
N THR A 116 -11.38 -14.66 -9.94
CA THR A 116 -12.15 -13.58 -9.31
C THR A 116 -11.59 -13.20 -7.95
N HIS A 117 -11.22 -14.19 -7.14
CA HIS A 117 -10.61 -13.95 -5.83
C HIS A 117 -9.26 -13.22 -5.95
N LYS A 118 -8.43 -13.61 -6.91
CA LYS A 118 -7.12 -12.99 -7.15
C LYS A 118 -7.20 -11.55 -7.70
N ARG A 119 -8.31 -11.21 -8.34
CA ARG A 119 -8.58 -9.87 -8.88
C ARG A 119 -9.38 -8.98 -7.94
N ARG A 120 -9.55 -9.37 -6.70
CA ARG A 120 -10.26 -8.60 -5.68
C ARG A 120 -9.43 -7.43 -5.19
N VAL A 121 -10.06 -6.28 -5.01
CA VAL A 121 -9.46 -5.06 -4.47
C VAL A 121 -10.15 -4.72 -3.15
N SER A 122 -9.37 -4.54 -2.10
CA SER A 122 -9.88 -4.21 -0.77
C SER A 122 -9.39 -2.83 -0.33
N ALA A 123 -10.28 -2.04 0.24
CA ALA A 123 -9.93 -0.78 0.92
C ALA A 123 -9.46 -1.02 2.36
N LEU A 124 -9.56 -2.24 2.87
CA LEU A 124 -9.19 -2.64 4.22
C LEU A 124 -7.71 -3.07 4.31
N GLY A 125 -7.25 -3.29 5.51
CA GLY A 125 -5.92 -3.82 5.79
C GLY A 125 -4.89 -2.74 6.15
N PRO A 126 -3.60 -3.12 6.25
CA PRO A 126 -2.53 -2.21 6.65
C PRO A 126 -2.42 -1.00 5.72
N GLY A 127 -2.52 0.20 6.29
CA GLY A 127 -2.51 1.47 5.54
C GLY A 127 -3.82 1.80 4.82
N GLY A 128 -4.86 0.98 4.99
CA GLY A 128 -6.20 1.21 4.48
C GLY A 128 -7.17 1.73 5.54
N LEU A 129 -8.46 1.61 5.23
CA LEU A 129 -9.56 2.03 6.09
C LEU A 129 -9.93 0.92 7.10
N THR A 130 -10.54 1.32 8.21
CA THR A 130 -11.28 0.41 9.07
C THR A 130 -12.77 0.50 8.75
N ARG A 131 -13.50 -0.59 8.98
CA ARG A 131 -14.96 -0.65 8.69
C ARG A 131 -15.71 0.48 9.37
N GLU A 132 -15.37 0.79 10.61
CA GLU A 132 -16.02 1.78 11.45
C GLU A 132 -15.77 3.21 10.99
N ARG A 133 -14.61 3.46 10.36
CA ARG A 133 -14.20 4.79 9.85
C ARG A 133 -14.62 5.03 8.41
N ALA A 134 -15.07 4.00 7.70
CA ALA A 134 -15.52 4.11 6.32
C ALA A 134 -16.93 4.70 6.26
N GLY A 135 -17.04 5.94 5.84
CA GLY A 135 -18.31 6.61 5.57
C GLY A 135 -18.98 6.12 4.29
N PHE A 136 -20.16 6.67 3.98
CA PHE A 136 -20.88 6.33 2.76
C PHE A 136 -20.13 6.72 1.48
N GLU A 137 -19.44 7.85 1.49
CA GLU A 137 -18.71 8.36 0.32
C GLU A 137 -17.69 7.38 -0.23
N VAL A 138 -16.93 6.72 0.66
CA VAL A 138 -15.91 5.73 0.27
C VAL A 138 -16.53 4.43 -0.26
N ARG A 139 -17.78 4.13 0.15
CA ARG A 139 -18.50 2.91 -0.23
C ARG A 139 -19.30 3.06 -1.51
N ASP A 140 -19.53 4.29 -1.94
CA ASP A 140 -20.30 4.59 -3.14
C ASP A 140 -19.52 4.31 -4.42
N VAL A 141 -20.24 4.17 -5.51
CA VAL A 141 -19.66 4.04 -6.85
C VAL A 141 -19.30 5.43 -7.37
N HIS A 142 -18.03 5.63 -7.63
CA HIS A 142 -17.52 6.87 -8.21
C HIS A 142 -17.56 6.79 -9.76
N PRO A 143 -17.79 7.87 -10.49
CA PRO A 143 -17.76 7.86 -11.96
C PRO A 143 -16.45 7.33 -12.56
N THR A 144 -15.32 7.50 -11.89
CA THR A 144 -14.02 6.97 -12.32
C THR A 144 -13.91 5.44 -12.23
N HIS A 145 -14.87 4.77 -11.58
CA HIS A 145 -14.94 3.30 -11.57
C HIS A 145 -15.27 2.71 -12.94
N TYR A 146 -15.82 3.50 -13.86
CA TYR A 146 -16.17 3.03 -15.20
C TYR A 146 -14.94 2.42 -15.91
N GLY A 147 -15.07 1.17 -16.33
CA GLY A 147 -14.02 0.41 -16.98
C GLY A 147 -12.87 -0.05 -16.06
N ARG A 148 -12.91 0.27 -14.75
CA ARG A 148 -11.84 -0.03 -13.79
C ARG A 148 -12.27 -0.96 -12.67
N VAL A 149 -13.39 -0.65 -12.04
CA VAL A 149 -13.94 -1.42 -10.91
C VAL A 149 -15.38 -1.78 -11.21
N CYS A 150 -15.77 -3.01 -10.94
CA CYS A 150 -17.16 -3.46 -11.11
C CYS A 150 -18.08 -2.71 -10.14
N PRO A 151 -19.16 -2.06 -10.63
CA PRO A 151 -20.04 -1.28 -9.77
C PRO A 151 -21.01 -2.12 -8.96
N ILE A 152 -21.16 -3.41 -9.25
CA ILE A 152 -22.17 -4.29 -8.64
C ILE A 152 -21.58 -5.41 -7.81
N GLU A 153 -20.36 -5.87 -8.09
CA GLU A 153 -19.73 -6.98 -7.36
C GLU A 153 -19.08 -6.47 -6.08
N THR A 154 -19.84 -6.54 -4.98
CA THR A 154 -19.40 -6.17 -3.63
C THR A 154 -20.14 -7.01 -2.60
N PRO A 155 -19.57 -7.31 -1.42
CA PRO A 155 -20.27 -8.03 -0.37
C PRO A 155 -21.49 -7.25 0.16
N GLU A 156 -22.46 -7.97 0.72
CA GLU A 156 -23.49 -7.41 1.56
C GLU A 156 -22.98 -7.30 3.01
N GLY A 157 -23.44 -6.27 3.72
CA GLY A 157 -23.12 -6.07 5.14
C GLY A 157 -22.00 -5.06 5.39
N PRO A 158 -21.21 -5.26 6.47
CA PRO A 158 -20.24 -4.24 6.93
C PRO A 158 -19.14 -3.88 5.93
N ASN A 159 -18.86 -4.75 4.99
CA ASN A 159 -17.81 -4.57 3.97
C ASN A 159 -18.32 -4.05 2.63
N ILE A 160 -19.59 -3.67 2.55
CA ILE A 160 -20.17 -3.14 1.30
C ILE A 160 -19.36 -1.96 0.79
N GLY A 161 -19.03 -1.96 -0.49
CA GLY A 161 -18.24 -0.91 -1.15
C GLY A 161 -16.76 -0.86 -0.77
N LEU A 162 -16.31 -1.63 0.24
CA LEU A 162 -14.90 -1.68 0.67
C LEU A 162 -14.13 -2.83 0.02
N ILE A 163 -14.82 -3.85 -0.43
CA ILE A 163 -14.25 -4.99 -1.15
C ILE A 163 -14.91 -5.02 -2.52
N ASN A 164 -14.11 -4.85 -3.56
CA ASN A 164 -14.58 -4.73 -4.94
C ASN A 164 -13.77 -5.68 -5.84
N SER A 165 -14.25 -5.85 -7.07
CA SER A 165 -13.55 -6.59 -8.11
C SER A 165 -13.11 -5.69 -9.24
N LEU A 166 -11.93 -5.95 -9.80
CA LEU A 166 -11.45 -5.25 -10.98
C LEU A 166 -12.32 -5.59 -12.20
N ALA A 167 -12.55 -4.62 -13.06
CA ALA A 167 -13.15 -4.86 -14.37
C ALA A 167 -12.27 -5.80 -15.21
N ALA A 168 -12.85 -6.51 -16.17
CA ALA A 168 -12.18 -7.60 -16.89
C ALA A 168 -10.85 -7.17 -17.54
N TYR A 169 -10.78 -6.00 -18.13
CA TYR A 169 -9.60 -5.46 -18.82
C TYR A 169 -8.81 -4.44 -17.98
N ALA A 170 -9.23 -4.15 -16.75
CA ALA A 170 -8.53 -3.20 -15.90
C ALA A 170 -7.16 -3.75 -15.48
N ARG A 171 -6.16 -2.89 -15.54
CA ARG A 171 -4.79 -3.15 -15.12
C ARG A 171 -4.25 -1.93 -14.38
N THR A 172 -3.31 -2.15 -13.48
CA THR A 172 -2.56 -1.08 -12.85
C THR A 172 -1.40 -0.64 -13.76
N ASN A 173 -1.10 0.65 -13.75
CA ASN A 173 0.13 1.17 -14.36
C ASN A 173 1.34 0.88 -13.46
N GLU A 174 2.55 1.29 -13.89
CA GLU A 174 3.79 1.13 -13.13
C GLU A 174 3.79 1.84 -11.77
N HIS A 175 2.93 2.86 -11.61
CA HIS A 175 2.77 3.61 -10.36
C HIS A 175 1.66 3.07 -9.46
N GLY A 176 0.92 2.05 -9.88
CA GLY A 176 -0.16 1.41 -9.12
C GLY A 176 -1.55 2.04 -9.27
N PHE A 177 -1.77 2.92 -10.25
CA PHE A 177 -3.09 3.48 -10.57
C PHE A 177 -3.79 2.68 -11.68
N LEU A 178 -5.12 2.62 -11.59
CA LEU A 178 -5.98 1.95 -12.56
C LEU A 178 -6.24 2.83 -13.79
#